data_84526cde50845544c2d06c6d8abda83e
#
_entry.id   84526cde50845544c2d06c6d8abda83e
#
_cell.length_a   1.000
_cell.length_b   1.000
_cell.length_c   1.000
_cell.angle_alpha   90.00
_cell.angle_beta   90.00
_cell.angle_gamma   90.00
#
_symmetry.space_group_name_H-M   'P 1'
#
loop_
_entity.id
_entity.type
_entity.pdbx_description
1 polymer ?
#
loop_
_entity_poly.entity_id
_entity_poly.type
_entity_poly.pdbx_seq_one_letter_code
_entity_poly.pdbx_strand_id
1 'polypeptide(L)'
;MSNRPLHFILFAGTTFYNMTLSLLSGLFIFCLVTSITPGPNNLMLLAAGANFGVRRTLPHAAGVVIGFTLMIIVIGLGAAQIFQKFPVAYTVLSVISIAYLLYLAFKIATSAPKITHNRTSGTPITFFQAVMFQWVNPKAWTMALAAITVYTPQP
;
A
#
# COMPACT_ATOMS: atom_id res chain seq x y z
N MET A 1 -36.78 37.79 -19.13
CA MET A 1 -35.90 36.76 -19.72
C MET A 1 -35.03 36.19 -18.61
N SER A 2 -35.24 34.93 -18.28
CA SER A 2 -34.75 34.28 -17.04
C SER A 2 -33.29 33.82 -17.17
N ASN A 3 -32.42 34.37 -16.32
CA ASN A 3 -30.97 33.99 -16.22
C ASN A 3 -30.73 32.61 -15.57
N ARG A 4 -31.70 31.69 -15.65
CA ARG A 4 -31.64 30.36 -15.01
C ARG A 4 -30.51 29.42 -15.48
N PRO A 5 -30.10 29.37 -16.76
CA PRO A 5 -29.09 28.40 -17.19
C PRO A 5 -27.67 28.69 -16.64
N LEU A 6 -27.32 29.97 -16.49
CA LEU A 6 -25.97 30.33 -16.03
C LEU A 6 -25.72 29.96 -14.58
N HIS A 7 -26.70 30.22 -13.71
CA HIS A 7 -26.63 29.85 -12.29
C HIS A 7 -26.54 28.34 -12.07
N PHE A 8 -27.23 27.53 -12.90
CA PHE A 8 -27.18 26.09 -12.81
C PHE A 8 -25.80 25.53 -13.22
N ILE A 9 -25.21 26.07 -14.30
CA ILE A 9 -23.87 25.67 -14.77
C ILE A 9 -22.80 26.03 -13.76
N LEU A 10 -22.86 27.23 -13.17
CA LEU A 10 -21.92 27.67 -12.14
C LEU A 10 -22.06 26.82 -10.87
N PHE A 11 -23.29 26.54 -10.43
CA PHE A 11 -23.54 25.70 -9.27
C PHE A 11 -23.07 24.26 -9.48
N ALA A 12 -23.35 23.67 -10.65
CA ALA A 12 -22.85 22.33 -10.99
C ALA A 12 -21.32 22.32 -11.03
N GLY A 13 -20.68 23.30 -11.66
CA GLY A 13 -19.22 23.40 -11.73
C GLY A 13 -18.56 23.49 -10.36
N THR A 14 -19.10 24.32 -9.45
CA THR A 14 -18.57 24.43 -8.07
C THR A 14 -18.78 23.17 -7.26
N THR A 15 -19.91 22.48 -7.44
CA THR A 15 -20.19 21.21 -6.77
C THR A 15 -19.24 20.11 -7.23
N PHE A 16 -19.00 19.97 -8.54
CA PHE A 16 -18.03 19.00 -9.06
C PHE A 16 -16.60 19.31 -8.61
N TYR A 17 -16.20 20.56 -8.61
CA TYR A 17 -14.89 21.00 -8.14
C TYR A 17 -14.69 20.67 -6.65
N ASN A 18 -15.67 20.97 -5.80
CA ASN A 18 -15.63 20.68 -4.36
C ASN A 18 -15.61 19.17 -4.09
N MET A 19 -16.38 18.37 -4.82
CA MET A 19 -16.34 16.91 -4.73
C MET A 19 -14.96 16.37 -5.09
N THR A 20 -14.34 16.86 -6.17
CA THR A 20 -13.01 16.44 -6.59
C THR A 20 -11.94 16.80 -5.56
N LEU A 21 -11.97 18.00 -5.00
CA LEU A 21 -11.04 18.40 -3.94
C LEU A 21 -11.22 17.56 -2.67
N SER A 22 -12.47 17.29 -2.28
CA SER A 22 -12.77 16.44 -1.13
C SER A 22 -12.24 15.02 -1.32
N LEU A 23 -12.44 14.42 -2.49
CA LEU A 23 -11.92 13.10 -2.82
C LEU A 23 -10.40 13.07 -2.83
N LEU A 24 -9.74 14.06 -3.43
CA LEU A 24 -8.28 14.15 -3.48
C LEU A 24 -7.68 14.36 -2.10
N SER A 25 -8.28 15.23 -1.27
CA SER A 25 -7.81 15.43 0.10
C SER A 25 -8.01 14.17 0.96
N GLY A 26 -9.14 13.49 0.81
CA GLY A 26 -9.40 12.21 1.46
C GLY A 26 -8.39 11.14 1.05
N LEU A 27 -8.11 11.00 -0.25
CA LEU A 27 -7.10 10.09 -0.77
C LEU A 27 -5.70 10.42 -0.23
N PHE A 28 -5.33 11.70 -0.20
CA PHE A 28 -4.04 12.14 0.33
C PHE A 28 -3.90 11.77 1.81
N ILE A 29 -4.91 12.07 2.64
CA ILE A 29 -4.92 11.72 4.07
C ILE A 29 -4.87 10.20 4.24
N PHE A 30 -5.65 9.46 3.47
CA PHE A 30 -5.64 7.99 3.47
C PHE A 30 -4.24 7.45 3.15
N CYS A 31 -3.61 7.92 2.09
CA CYS A 31 -2.25 7.51 1.71
C CYS A 31 -1.23 7.86 2.79
N LEU A 32 -1.31 9.06 3.39
CA LEU A 32 -0.42 9.48 4.44
C LEU A 32 -0.55 8.58 5.69
N VAL A 33 -1.77 8.41 6.19
CA VAL A 33 -2.05 7.61 7.39
C VAL A 33 -1.64 6.16 7.19
N THR A 34 -2.00 5.57 6.06
CA THR A 34 -1.69 4.16 5.78
C THR A 34 -0.20 3.93 5.53
N SER A 35 0.52 4.90 4.97
CA SER A 35 1.98 4.80 4.79
C SER A 35 2.74 4.88 6.12
N ILE A 36 2.29 5.70 7.07
CA ILE A 36 2.92 5.85 8.38
C ILE A 36 2.54 4.70 9.32
N THR A 37 1.34 4.15 9.19
CA THR A 37 0.87 3.06 10.04
C THR A 37 1.82 1.85 9.96
N PRO A 38 2.30 1.33 11.10
CA PRO A 38 3.20 0.17 11.12
C PRO A 38 2.63 -1.01 10.33
N GLY A 39 3.48 -1.62 9.54
CA GLY A 39 3.15 -2.78 8.72
C GLY A 39 4.42 -3.50 8.29
N PRO A 40 4.30 -4.66 7.60
CA PRO A 40 5.46 -5.47 7.24
C PRO A 40 6.55 -4.69 6.48
N ASN A 41 6.16 -3.92 5.47
CA ASN A 41 7.10 -3.12 4.68
C ASN A 41 7.86 -2.12 5.56
N ASN A 42 7.14 -1.40 6.44
CA ASN A 42 7.76 -0.38 7.29
C ASN A 42 8.76 -1.02 8.27
N LEU A 43 8.39 -2.15 8.87
CA LEU A 43 9.28 -2.87 9.79
C LEU A 43 10.50 -3.43 9.06
N MET A 44 10.32 -3.99 7.88
CA MET A 44 11.41 -4.53 7.06
C MET A 44 12.35 -3.42 6.58
N LEU A 45 11.82 -2.27 6.14
CA LEU A 45 12.62 -1.11 5.75
C LEU A 45 13.38 -0.51 6.94
N LEU A 46 12.73 -0.39 8.10
CA LEU A 46 13.37 0.07 9.32
C LEU A 46 14.53 -0.84 9.74
N ALA A 47 14.28 -2.15 9.74
CA ALA A 47 15.30 -3.15 10.06
C ALA A 47 16.46 -3.13 9.04
N ALA A 48 16.15 -3.02 7.74
CA ALA A 48 17.17 -2.93 6.70
C ALA A 48 17.99 -1.64 6.84
N GLY A 49 17.34 -0.51 7.08
CA GLY A 49 17.99 0.78 7.29
C GLY A 49 18.93 0.78 8.50
N ALA A 50 18.48 0.18 9.60
CA ALA A 50 19.28 0.08 10.83
C ALA A 50 20.51 -0.86 10.65
N ASN A 51 20.34 -1.97 9.92
CA ASN A 51 21.41 -2.96 9.77
C ASN A 51 22.39 -2.66 8.61
N PHE A 52 21.92 -2.10 7.50
CA PHE A 52 22.70 -1.94 6.27
C PHE A 52 22.91 -0.48 5.86
N GLY A 53 22.23 0.45 6.54
CA GLY A 53 22.21 1.87 6.23
C GLY A 53 21.28 2.22 5.07
N VAL A 54 20.92 3.51 4.99
CA VAL A 54 19.91 4.04 4.07
C VAL A 54 20.26 3.71 2.61
N ARG A 55 21.50 3.94 2.18
CA ARG A 55 21.92 3.75 0.79
C ARG A 55 21.71 2.32 0.27
N ARG A 56 21.98 1.32 1.12
CA ARG A 56 21.79 -0.10 0.76
C ARG A 56 20.32 -0.52 0.82
N THR A 57 19.47 0.23 1.50
CA THR A 57 18.03 -0.01 1.64
C THR A 57 17.23 0.63 0.49
N LEU A 58 17.79 1.57 -0.27
CA LEU A 58 17.09 2.23 -1.37
C LEU A 58 16.51 1.27 -2.42
N PRO A 59 17.19 0.22 -2.88
CA PRO A 59 16.61 -0.74 -3.82
C PRO A 59 15.38 -1.46 -3.24
N HIS A 60 15.39 -1.80 -1.94
CA HIS A 60 14.25 -2.36 -1.24
C HIS A 60 13.09 -1.35 -1.22
N ALA A 61 13.33 -0.11 -0.83
CA ALA A 61 12.31 0.93 -0.81
C ALA A 61 11.70 1.17 -2.21
N ALA A 62 12.54 1.26 -3.24
CA ALA A 62 12.09 1.38 -4.62
C ALA A 62 11.24 0.18 -5.05
N GLY A 63 11.61 -1.04 -4.67
CA GLY A 63 10.84 -2.26 -4.92
C GLY A 63 9.46 -2.24 -4.27
N VAL A 64 9.35 -1.72 -3.03
CA VAL A 64 8.05 -1.54 -2.36
C VAL A 64 7.17 -0.57 -3.14
N VAL A 65 7.70 0.59 -3.52
CA VAL A 65 6.93 1.62 -4.26
C VAL A 65 6.48 1.10 -5.62
N ILE A 66 7.39 0.56 -6.41
CA ILE A 66 7.07 0.04 -7.75
C ILE A 66 6.12 -1.14 -7.67
N GLY A 67 6.37 -2.09 -6.76
CA GLY A 67 5.50 -3.26 -6.57
C GLY A 67 4.09 -2.88 -6.16
N PHE A 68 3.94 -1.92 -5.26
CA PHE A 68 2.63 -1.42 -4.85
C PHE A 68 1.91 -0.66 -5.97
N THR A 69 2.64 0.16 -6.73
CA THR A 69 2.07 0.87 -7.89
C THR A 69 1.56 -0.12 -8.94
N LEU A 70 2.34 -1.16 -9.27
CA LEU A 70 1.93 -2.21 -10.19
C LEU A 70 0.68 -2.94 -9.68
N MET A 71 0.61 -3.23 -8.39
CA MET A 71 -0.57 -3.83 -7.77
C MET A 71 -1.81 -2.95 -7.94
N ILE A 72 -1.73 -1.64 -7.67
CA ILE A 72 -2.84 -0.70 -7.87
C ILE A 72 -3.31 -0.72 -9.33
N ILE A 73 -2.38 -0.71 -10.29
CA ILE A 73 -2.72 -0.77 -11.72
C ILE A 73 -3.48 -2.06 -12.04
N VAL A 74 -2.99 -3.20 -11.60
CA VAL A 74 -3.63 -4.50 -11.85
C VAL A 74 -5.02 -4.59 -11.23
N ILE A 75 -5.19 -4.07 -10.01
CA ILE A 75 -6.49 -4.01 -9.33
C ILE A 75 -7.44 -3.06 -10.07
N GLY A 76 -6.96 -1.90 -10.49
CA GLY A 76 -7.73 -0.93 -11.27
C GLY A 76 -8.16 -1.44 -12.64
N LEU A 77 -7.35 -2.30 -13.28
CA LEU A 77 -7.67 -2.96 -14.56
C LEU A 77 -8.70 -4.10 -14.42
N GLY A 78 -9.21 -4.38 -13.23
CA GLY A 78 -10.31 -5.33 -13.04
C GLY A 78 -10.01 -6.51 -12.12
N ALA A 79 -8.81 -6.66 -11.57
CA ALA A 79 -8.52 -7.72 -10.60
C ALA A 79 -9.42 -7.63 -9.36
N ALA A 80 -9.92 -6.44 -9.00
CA ALA A 80 -10.91 -6.25 -7.94
C ALA A 80 -12.19 -7.07 -8.17
N GLN A 81 -12.61 -7.25 -9.42
CA GLN A 81 -13.80 -8.02 -9.77
C GLN A 81 -13.63 -9.52 -9.45
N ILE A 82 -12.40 -10.04 -9.48
CA ILE A 82 -12.10 -11.43 -9.12
C ILE A 82 -12.44 -11.66 -7.63
N PHE A 83 -12.06 -10.73 -6.76
CA PHE A 83 -12.36 -10.83 -5.32
C PHE A 83 -13.85 -10.66 -5.02
N GLN A 84 -14.57 -9.85 -5.81
CA GLN A 84 -16.03 -9.74 -5.69
C GLN A 84 -16.71 -11.04 -6.12
N LYS A 85 -16.21 -11.68 -7.19
CA LYS A 85 -16.77 -12.95 -7.70
C LYS A 85 -16.39 -14.16 -6.85
N PHE A 86 -15.23 -14.11 -6.22
CA PHE A 86 -14.66 -15.18 -5.38
C PHE A 86 -14.23 -14.65 -4.01
N PRO A 87 -15.17 -14.34 -3.09
CA PRO A 87 -14.82 -13.82 -1.76
C PRO A 87 -13.86 -14.71 -0.95
N VAL A 88 -13.92 -16.02 -1.19
CA VAL A 88 -13.02 -17.02 -0.57
C VAL A 88 -11.55 -16.71 -0.91
N ALA A 89 -11.24 -16.23 -2.11
CA ALA A 89 -9.88 -15.88 -2.49
C ALA A 89 -9.29 -14.78 -1.59
N TYR A 90 -10.09 -13.80 -1.20
CA TYR A 90 -9.67 -12.77 -0.26
C TYR A 90 -9.41 -13.34 1.15
N THR A 91 -10.28 -14.24 1.62
CA THR A 91 -10.11 -14.90 2.92
C THR A 91 -8.83 -15.75 2.95
N VAL A 92 -8.59 -16.55 1.92
CA VAL A 92 -7.36 -17.35 1.79
C VAL A 92 -6.12 -16.47 1.79
N LEU A 93 -6.12 -15.39 1.00
CA LEU A 93 -5.02 -14.42 0.95
C LEU A 93 -4.78 -13.82 2.35
N SER A 94 -5.83 -13.42 3.06
CA SER A 94 -5.73 -12.84 4.41
C SER A 94 -5.14 -13.83 5.41
N VAL A 95 -5.58 -15.09 5.39
CA VAL A 95 -5.06 -16.14 6.29
C VAL A 95 -3.58 -16.41 6.04
N ILE A 96 -3.18 -16.59 4.77
CA ILE A 96 -1.77 -16.79 4.40
C ILE A 96 -0.93 -15.62 4.87
N SER A 97 -1.44 -14.42 4.68
CA SER A 97 -0.77 -13.17 5.03
C SER A 97 -0.58 -13.03 6.54
N ILE A 98 -1.61 -13.33 7.33
CA ILE A 98 -1.53 -13.31 8.80
C ILE A 98 -0.52 -14.37 9.28
N ALA A 99 -0.57 -15.57 8.74
CA ALA A 99 0.38 -16.62 9.06
C ALA A 99 1.83 -16.20 8.77
N TYR A 100 2.06 -15.56 7.62
CA TYR A 100 3.37 -15.03 7.27
C TYR A 100 3.82 -13.92 8.22
N LEU A 101 2.92 -13.01 8.62
CA LEU A 101 3.23 -11.96 9.58
C LEU A 101 3.60 -12.52 10.96
N LEU A 102 2.88 -13.51 11.43
CA LEU A 102 3.18 -14.20 12.68
C LEU A 102 4.53 -14.91 12.60
N TYR A 103 4.81 -15.59 11.50
CA TYR A 103 6.13 -16.17 11.24
C TYR A 103 7.25 -15.12 11.27
N LEU A 104 7.05 -13.99 10.60
CA LEU A 104 8.03 -12.91 10.57
C LEU A 104 8.24 -12.30 11.97
N ALA A 105 7.16 -12.05 12.70
CA ALA A 105 7.20 -11.55 14.07
C ALA A 105 7.94 -12.51 15.00
N PHE A 106 7.66 -13.81 14.91
CA PHE A 106 8.35 -14.84 15.67
C PHE A 106 9.85 -14.86 15.32
N LYS A 107 10.19 -14.82 14.04
CA LYS A 107 11.58 -14.78 13.57
C LYS A 107 12.34 -13.55 14.09
N ILE A 108 11.70 -12.38 14.12
CA ILE A 108 12.29 -11.16 14.68
C ILE A 108 12.47 -11.28 16.19
N ALA A 109 11.44 -11.75 16.91
CA ALA A 109 11.45 -11.91 18.35
C ALA A 109 12.49 -12.93 18.85
N THR A 110 12.73 -13.99 18.06
CA THR A 110 13.72 -15.03 18.39
C THR A 110 15.12 -14.76 17.85
N SER A 111 15.27 -13.75 17.00
CA SER A 111 16.59 -13.29 16.56
C SER A 111 17.25 -12.54 17.71
N ALA A 112 18.15 -13.23 18.43
CA ALA A 112 18.94 -12.58 19.48
C ALA A 112 19.66 -11.35 18.90
N PRO A 113 19.63 -10.20 19.58
CA PRO A 113 20.39 -9.04 19.14
C PRO A 113 21.90 -9.38 19.28
N LYS A 114 22.49 -9.83 18.20
CA LYS A 114 23.95 -9.92 18.12
C LYS A 114 24.45 -8.50 18.00
N ILE A 115 24.68 -7.85 19.14
CA ILE A 115 25.49 -6.63 19.22
C ILE A 115 26.95 -7.06 18.95
N THR A 116 27.22 -7.43 17.74
CA THR A 116 28.57 -7.61 17.26
C THR A 116 28.92 -6.37 16.45
N HIS A 117 29.94 -5.66 16.87
CA HIS A 117 30.55 -4.53 16.16
C HIS A 117 31.08 -4.91 14.74
N ASN A 118 30.94 -6.16 14.34
CA ASN A 118 31.25 -6.64 13.01
C ASN A 118 29.98 -6.58 12.16
N ARG A 119 30.08 -5.87 11.03
CA ARG A 119 29.07 -5.73 9.97
C ARG A 119 28.28 -7.01 9.80
N THR A 120 26.97 -6.93 10.01
CA THR A 120 26.04 -8.05 9.85
C THR A 120 26.29 -8.75 8.52
N SER A 121 26.65 -10.03 8.60
CA SER A 121 26.80 -10.91 7.44
C SER A 121 25.41 -11.25 6.89
N GLY A 122 24.87 -10.37 6.06
CA GLY A 122 23.59 -10.53 5.40
C GLY A 122 23.45 -9.51 4.26
N THR A 123 22.59 -9.81 3.33
CA THR A 123 22.23 -8.90 2.24
C THR A 123 20.85 -8.30 2.51
N PRO A 124 20.63 -7.00 2.26
CA PRO A 124 19.29 -6.41 2.33
C PRO A 124 18.38 -7.09 1.30
N ILE A 125 17.08 -7.00 1.53
CA ILE A 125 16.08 -7.43 0.58
C ILE A 125 16.30 -6.74 -0.76
N THR A 126 16.32 -7.52 -1.83
CA THR A 126 16.54 -7.00 -3.18
C THR A 126 15.29 -6.27 -3.69
N PHE A 127 15.45 -5.46 -4.73
CA PHE A 127 14.36 -4.79 -5.43
C PHE A 127 13.25 -5.78 -5.84
N PHE A 128 13.61 -6.88 -6.52
CA PHE A 128 12.63 -7.86 -6.98
C PHE A 128 11.91 -8.60 -5.84
N GLN A 129 12.62 -8.94 -4.78
CA GLN A 129 12.00 -9.53 -3.60
C GLN A 129 10.98 -8.58 -2.96
N ALA A 130 11.29 -7.29 -2.90
CA ALA A 130 10.37 -6.29 -2.39
C ALA A 130 9.15 -6.08 -3.29
N VAL A 131 9.32 -6.10 -4.62
CA VAL A 131 8.20 -6.08 -5.59
C VAL A 131 7.29 -7.28 -5.39
N MET A 132 7.85 -8.48 -5.33
CA MET A 132 7.08 -9.73 -5.15
C MET A 132 6.39 -9.80 -3.80
N PHE A 133 7.02 -9.24 -2.77
CA PHE A 133 6.44 -9.22 -1.43
C PHE A 133 5.10 -8.47 -1.36
N GLN A 134 4.87 -7.46 -2.22
CA GLN A 134 3.59 -6.74 -2.21
C GLN A 134 2.40 -7.67 -2.47
N TRP A 135 2.58 -8.69 -3.32
CA TRP A 135 1.53 -9.64 -3.71
C TRP A 135 1.10 -10.61 -2.60
N VAL A 136 1.94 -10.77 -1.59
CA VAL A 136 1.64 -11.58 -0.38
C VAL A 136 1.43 -10.72 0.86
N ASN A 137 1.50 -9.38 0.74
CA ASN A 137 1.34 -8.45 1.85
C ASN A 137 -0.15 -8.06 2.00
N PRO A 138 -0.86 -8.48 3.07
CA PRO A 138 -2.28 -8.20 3.23
C PRO A 138 -2.58 -6.71 3.35
N LYS A 139 -1.68 -5.95 3.99
CA LYS A 139 -1.84 -4.51 4.11
C LYS A 139 -1.79 -3.84 2.73
N ALA A 140 -0.93 -4.31 1.82
CA ALA A 140 -0.87 -3.78 0.46
C ALA A 140 -2.19 -4.02 -0.28
N TRP A 141 -2.77 -5.22 -0.19
CA TRP A 141 -4.05 -5.54 -0.79
C TRP A 141 -5.20 -4.70 -0.23
N THR A 142 -5.32 -4.59 1.10
CA THR A 142 -6.38 -3.79 1.72
C THR A 142 -6.27 -2.32 1.35
N MET A 143 -5.06 -1.76 1.32
CA MET A 143 -4.83 -0.38 0.91
C MET A 143 -5.18 -0.15 -0.57
N ALA A 144 -4.72 -1.04 -1.46
CA ALA A 144 -4.97 -0.91 -2.89
C ALA A 144 -6.46 -1.06 -3.22
N LEU A 145 -7.14 -2.05 -2.63
CA LEU A 145 -8.59 -2.24 -2.80
C LEU A 145 -9.37 -1.04 -2.25
N ALA A 146 -9.04 -0.54 -1.05
CA ALA A 146 -9.71 0.64 -0.48
C ALA A 146 -9.48 1.88 -1.34
N ALA A 147 -8.27 2.11 -1.84
CA ALA A 147 -7.98 3.25 -2.70
C ALA A 147 -8.84 3.22 -3.98
N ILE A 148 -8.94 2.06 -4.64
CA ILE A 148 -9.73 1.93 -5.87
C ILE A 148 -11.24 2.00 -5.59
N THR A 149 -11.74 1.34 -4.55
CA THR A 149 -13.20 1.28 -4.31
C THR A 149 -13.77 2.56 -3.74
N VAL A 150 -13.02 3.27 -2.90
CA VAL A 150 -13.52 4.47 -2.20
C VAL A 150 -13.26 5.76 -3.00
N TYR A 151 -12.11 5.82 -3.68
CA TYR A 151 -11.64 7.07 -4.30
C TYR A 151 -11.73 7.07 -5.84
N THR A 152 -12.18 5.98 -6.46
CA THR A 152 -12.49 6.00 -7.90
C THR A 152 -13.96 6.42 -8.09
N PRO A 153 -14.25 7.40 -8.97
CA PRO A 153 -15.62 7.74 -9.29
C PRO A 153 -16.39 6.49 -9.78
N GLN A 154 -17.52 6.23 -9.17
CA GLN A 154 -18.44 5.20 -9.66
C GLN A 154 -19.18 5.73 -10.89
N PRO A 155 -19.42 4.91 -11.93
CA PRO A 155 -20.16 5.30 -13.13
C PRO A 155 -21.61 5.67 -12.81
#